data_8e549b2587b896bec88ef8088b447c03
#
_entry.id   8e549b2587b896bec88ef8088b447c03
#
_cell.length_a   1.000
_cell.length_b   1.000
_cell.length_c   1.000
_cell.angle_alpha   90.00
_cell.angle_beta   90.00
_cell.angle_gamma   90.00
#
_symmetry.space_group_name_H-M   'P 1'
#
loop_
_entity.id
_entity.type
_entity.pdbx_description
1 polymer ?
#
loop_
_entity_poly.entity_id
_entity_poly.type
_entity_poly.pdbx_seq_one_letter_code
_entity_poly.pdbx_strand_id
1 'polypeptide(L)'
;MNHFTLRLAVAVLAPLAILQPNIGHCAPTAATSTGEVRMDHISVTEAGKGSPVILIPGLATPRAVWDGVVPELAKNHRVILVQVNGFAGDDPGANLKPGVLDGIVTDLDAYIVKNKLTGAAVVGHSMGGLVGMMLAKAHPGDIGKLMIVDSLPFFAVLRAPPGVEVTPAMVAPQAAVARDKIAATYGKPMSDADAASQTKGLALKPDSITKMKAWAMKADSRVTAEVLYEDLITDLRSDLPSIKAPITVLYPWNSGYPTREMAGPFYRKQYAAAPNVTYVDIGDAAHFVMLDQPDAFLKALTAFAG
;
A
#
# COMPACT_ATOMS: atom_id res chain seq x y z
N MET A 1 -61.22 34.85 -8.81
CA MET A 1 -61.84 34.60 -10.14
C MET A 1 -60.99 35.35 -11.15
N ASN A 2 -60.28 34.64 -11.95
CA ASN A 2 -59.79 34.86 -13.29
C ASN A 2 -58.57 33.97 -13.56
N HIS A 3 -58.85 32.93 -14.33
CA HIS A 3 -57.85 32.03 -14.87
C HIS A 3 -57.13 32.71 -16.04
N PHE A 4 -55.79 32.79 -15.99
CA PHE A 4 -54.99 33.10 -17.17
C PHE A 4 -54.13 31.87 -17.50
N THR A 5 -54.56 31.18 -18.54
CA THR A 5 -53.81 30.12 -19.21
C THR A 5 -52.81 30.73 -20.18
N LEU A 6 -51.52 30.57 -19.92
CA LEU A 6 -50.44 30.96 -20.82
C LEU A 6 -50.00 29.73 -21.61
N ARG A 7 -50.24 29.74 -22.90
CA ARG A 7 -49.76 28.71 -23.86
C ARG A 7 -48.32 29.03 -24.21
N LEU A 8 -47.38 28.11 -23.89
CA LEU A 8 -46.00 28.20 -24.31
C LEU A 8 -45.83 27.54 -25.66
N ALA A 9 -45.38 28.30 -26.67
CA ALA A 9 -45.01 27.80 -27.98
C ALA A 9 -43.64 27.12 -27.92
N VAL A 10 -43.58 25.86 -28.39
CA VAL A 10 -42.34 25.10 -28.51
C VAL A 10 -41.71 25.44 -29.86
N ALA A 11 -40.60 26.14 -29.86
CA ALA A 11 -39.73 26.32 -31.03
C ALA A 11 -38.77 25.15 -31.12
N VAL A 12 -38.87 24.35 -32.16
CA VAL A 12 -37.93 23.26 -32.49
C VAL A 12 -36.70 23.91 -33.15
N LEU A 13 -35.57 23.92 -32.42
CA LEU A 13 -34.26 24.25 -32.98
C LEU A 13 -33.56 22.93 -33.31
N ALA A 14 -33.24 22.72 -34.59
CA ALA A 14 -32.43 21.61 -35.07
C ALA A 14 -30.98 21.78 -34.60
N PRO A 15 -30.28 20.72 -34.16
CA PRO A 15 -28.87 20.83 -33.77
C PRO A 15 -27.97 20.95 -34.99
N LEU A 16 -27.19 22.01 -35.05
CA LEU A 16 -26.05 22.19 -35.95
C LEU A 16 -24.94 21.24 -35.50
N ALA A 17 -24.59 20.25 -36.30
CA ALA A 17 -23.50 19.35 -36.06
C ALA A 17 -22.16 20.10 -36.24
N ILE A 18 -21.50 20.46 -35.13
CA ILE A 18 -20.12 20.95 -35.13
C ILE A 18 -19.19 19.73 -35.20
N LEU A 19 -18.55 19.54 -36.36
CA LEU A 19 -17.43 18.60 -36.48
C LEU A 19 -16.28 19.10 -35.58
N GLN A 20 -16.03 18.42 -34.47
CA GLN A 20 -14.81 18.59 -33.68
C GLN A 20 -13.68 17.79 -34.32
N PRO A 21 -12.46 18.36 -34.48
CA PRO A 21 -11.30 17.58 -34.90
C PRO A 21 -10.97 16.54 -33.84
N ASN A 22 -10.91 15.29 -34.28
CA ASN A 22 -10.54 14.14 -33.47
C ASN A 22 -9.04 14.26 -33.13
N ILE A 23 -8.71 14.88 -32.00
CA ILE A 23 -7.35 14.85 -31.44
C ILE A 23 -7.18 13.45 -30.86
N GLY A 24 -6.53 12.57 -31.62
CA GLY A 24 -6.20 11.25 -31.18
C GLY A 24 -5.39 11.31 -29.86
N HIS A 25 -6.04 11.04 -28.76
CA HIS A 25 -5.35 10.69 -27.53
C HIS A 25 -4.67 9.36 -27.77
N CYS A 26 -3.35 9.41 -27.96
CA CYS A 26 -2.51 8.23 -27.93
C CYS A 26 -2.62 7.68 -26.49
N ALA A 27 -3.45 6.65 -26.29
CA ALA A 27 -3.48 5.92 -25.03
C ALA A 27 -2.07 5.37 -24.78
N PRO A 28 -1.50 5.51 -23.58
CA PRO A 28 -0.23 4.90 -23.28
C PRO A 28 -0.35 3.40 -23.52
N THR A 29 0.53 2.85 -24.34
CA THR A 29 0.65 1.41 -24.59
C THR A 29 0.78 0.72 -23.26
N ALA A 30 -0.22 -0.07 -22.87
CA ALA A 30 -0.20 -0.88 -21.67
C ALA A 30 1.05 -1.75 -21.71
N ALA A 31 1.91 -1.62 -20.69
CA ALA A 31 3.04 -2.53 -20.51
C ALA A 31 2.46 -3.94 -20.48
N THR A 32 2.95 -4.82 -21.37
CA THR A 32 2.49 -6.22 -21.46
C THR A 32 2.79 -6.89 -20.12
N SER A 33 1.75 -7.12 -19.30
CA SER A 33 1.87 -7.92 -18.10
C SER A 33 2.07 -9.37 -18.53
N THR A 34 3.09 -10.02 -17.97
CA THR A 34 3.19 -11.48 -17.98
C THR A 34 2.02 -12.05 -17.18
N GLY A 35 1.58 -13.29 -17.52
CA GLY A 35 0.46 -13.91 -16.81
C GLY A 35 0.66 -13.89 -15.29
N GLU A 36 -0.44 -13.87 -14.53
CA GLU A 36 -0.40 -13.90 -13.08
C GLU A 36 0.14 -15.24 -12.57
N VAL A 37 1.09 -15.17 -11.63
CA VAL A 37 1.59 -16.34 -10.89
C VAL A 37 0.95 -16.33 -9.51
N ARG A 38 0.13 -17.32 -9.20
CA ARG A 38 -0.50 -17.47 -7.90
C ARG A 38 0.29 -18.45 -7.03
N MET A 39 0.45 -18.08 -5.77
CA MET A 39 1.09 -18.86 -4.71
C MET A 39 0.12 -19.00 -3.52
N ASP A 40 0.54 -19.60 -2.43
CA ASP A 40 -0.34 -19.89 -1.30
C ASP A 40 -0.86 -18.63 -0.62
N HIS A 41 0.00 -17.62 -0.43
CA HIS A 41 -0.29 -16.39 0.31
C HIS A 41 -0.39 -15.15 -0.58
N ILE A 42 0.27 -15.16 -1.75
CA ILE A 42 0.30 -14.03 -2.67
C ILE A 42 0.04 -14.45 -4.11
N SER A 43 -0.28 -13.47 -4.94
CA SER A 43 -0.12 -13.58 -6.38
C SER A 43 0.78 -12.45 -6.90
N VAL A 44 1.44 -12.71 -8.04
CA VAL A 44 2.43 -11.81 -8.61
C VAL A 44 2.12 -11.58 -10.08
N THR A 45 2.19 -10.34 -10.52
CA THR A 45 2.25 -9.95 -11.94
C THR A 45 3.53 -9.17 -12.20
N GLU A 46 3.99 -9.17 -13.44
CA GLU A 46 5.22 -8.47 -13.82
C GLU A 46 5.00 -7.50 -14.96
N ALA A 47 5.80 -6.44 -14.98
CA ALA A 47 5.86 -5.49 -16.09
C ALA A 47 7.30 -5.05 -16.35
N GLY A 48 7.63 -4.76 -17.63
CA GLY A 48 8.95 -4.28 -18.01
C GLY A 48 10.05 -5.35 -18.00
N LYS A 49 11.28 -4.90 -18.15
CA LYS A 49 12.51 -5.72 -18.14
C LYS A 49 13.65 -4.90 -17.54
N GLY A 50 14.67 -5.56 -17.00
CA GLY A 50 15.83 -4.91 -16.38
C GLY A 50 16.06 -5.37 -14.95
N SER A 51 16.65 -4.52 -14.10
CA SER A 51 16.89 -4.80 -12.69
C SER A 51 15.57 -5.00 -11.94
N PRO A 52 15.48 -5.98 -11.02
CA PRO A 52 14.22 -6.31 -10.35
C PRO A 52 13.84 -5.26 -9.31
N VAL A 53 12.56 -4.83 -9.34
CA VAL A 53 11.92 -3.97 -8.33
C VAL A 53 10.65 -4.66 -7.87
N ILE A 54 10.57 -5.01 -6.60
CA ILE A 54 9.42 -5.70 -5.98
C ILE A 54 8.59 -4.68 -5.21
N LEU A 55 7.29 -4.58 -5.51
CA LEU A 55 6.37 -3.64 -4.90
C LEU A 55 5.33 -4.39 -4.05
N ILE A 56 5.38 -4.18 -2.73
CA ILE A 56 4.53 -4.86 -1.73
C ILE A 56 3.51 -3.86 -1.17
N PRO A 57 2.20 -4.09 -1.34
CA PRO A 57 1.16 -3.18 -0.88
C PRO A 57 0.94 -3.24 0.64
N GLY A 58 0.13 -2.31 1.16
CA GLY A 58 -0.30 -2.29 2.56
C GLY A 58 -1.51 -3.19 2.84
N LEU A 59 -1.96 -3.16 4.10
CA LEU A 59 -3.14 -3.87 4.58
C LEU A 59 -4.38 -3.51 3.75
N ALA A 60 -5.17 -4.52 3.38
CA ALA A 60 -6.41 -4.39 2.60
C ALA A 60 -6.26 -3.59 1.29
N THR A 61 -5.03 -3.50 0.77
CA THR A 61 -4.67 -2.69 -0.40
C THR A 61 -4.29 -3.59 -1.58
N PRO A 62 -4.88 -3.40 -2.77
CA PRO A 62 -4.49 -4.16 -3.96
C PRO A 62 -3.17 -3.67 -4.55
N ARG A 63 -2.54 -4.52 -5.39
CA ARG A 63 -1.38 -4.14 -6.22
C ARG A 63 -1.62 -2.89 -7.08
N ALA A 64 -2.88 -2.60 -7.40
CA ALA A 64 -3.29 -1.43 -8.16
C ALA A 64 -2.93 -0.08 -7.48
N VAL A 65 -2.53 -0.09 -6.21
CA VAL A 65 -1.96 1.09 -5.54
C VAL A 65 -0.72 1.62 -6.25
N TRP A 66 -0.02 0.76 -6.98
CA TRP A 66 1.20 1.05 -7.71
C TRP A 66 1.01 1.46 -9.18
N ASP A 67 -0.26 1.45 -9.69
CA ASP A 67 -0.55 1.71 -11.11
C ASP A 67 0.03 3.04 -11.61
N GLY A 68 0.10 4.06 -10.74
CA GLY A 68 0.65 5.37 -11.10
C GLY A 68 2.16 5.39 -11.32
N VAL A 69 2.91 4.38 -10.86
CA VAL A 69 4.37 4.34 -10.96
C VAL A 69 4.88 3.27 -11.93
N VAL A 70 4.07 2.23 -12.18
CA VAL A 70 4.47 1.09 -13.03
C VAL A 70 4.90 1.49 -14.44
N PRO A 71 4.18 2.38 -15.17
CA PRO A 71 4.55 2.73 -16.54
C PRO A 71 5.95 3.34 -16.67
N GLU A 72 6.37 4.12 -15.67
CA GLU A 72 7.69 4.74 -15.66
C GLU A 72 8.78 3.75 -15.26
N LEU A 73 8.57 3.01 -14.16
CA LEU A 73 9.53 2.01 -13.70
C LEU A 73 9.77 0.90 -14.73
N ALA A 74 8.73 0.44 -15.40
CA ALA A 74 8.79 -0.64 -16.38
C ALA A 74 9.62 -0.30 -17.64
N LYS A 75 9.99 0.97 -17.85
CA LYS A 75 10.90 1.36 -18.93
C LYS A 75 12.31 0.79 -18.74
N ASN A 76 12.77 0.69 -17.50
CA ASN A 76 14.16 0.32 -17.17
C ASN A 76 14.27 -0.83 -16.15
N HIS A 77 13.14 -1.26 -15.55
CA HIS A 77 13.12 -2.25 -14.51
C HIS A 77 12.14 -3.39 -14.81
N ARG A 78 12.45 -4.59 -14.31
CA ARG A 78 11.50 -5.68 -14.18
C ARG A 78 10.72 -5.44 -12.90
N VAL A 79 9.50 -4.94 -13.01
CA VAL A 79 8.63 -4.57 -11.89
C VAL A 79 7.78 -5.76 -11.49
N ILE A 80 7.91 -6.20 -10.26
CA ILE A 80 7.20 -7.33 -9.66
C ILE A 80 6.12 -6.76 -8.73
N LEU A 81 4.85 -6.98 -9.09
CA LEU A 81 3.68 -6.44 -8.38
C LEU A 81 3.05 -7.52 -7.53
N VAL A 82 3.19 -7.41 -6.24
CA VAL A 82 2.64 -8.34 -5.25
C VAL A 82 1.19 -8.01 -4.95
N GLN A 83 0.35 -9.03 -4.87
CA GLN A 83 -1.03 -8.97 -4.38
C GLN A 83 -1.16 -9.98 -3.25
N VAL A 84 -1.62 -9.57 -2.09
CA VAL A 84 -1.95 -10.50 -0.99
C VAL A 84 -3.28 -11.17 -1.30
N ASN A 85 -3.31 -12.50 -1.25
CA ASN A 85 -4.52 -13.28 -1.49
C ASN A 85 -5.61 -12.92 -0.47
N GLY A 86 -6.83 -12.67 -0.94
CA GLY A 86 -7.95 -12.18 -0.14
C GLY A 86 -8.11 -10.66 -0.13
N PHE A 87 -7.14 -9.88 -0.66
CA PHE A 87 -7.36 -8.45 -0.91
C PHE A 87 -7.97 -8.25 -2.30
N ALA A 88 -8.62 -7.10 -2.50
CA ALA A 88 -9.29 -6.74 -3.78
C ALA A 88 -10.36 -7.73 -4.30
N GLY A 89 -10.84 -8.63 -3.47
CA GLY A 89 -11.83 -9.65 -3.84
C GLY A 89 -11.25 -10.94 -4.39
N ASP A 90 -9.93 -11.12 -4.28
CA ASP A 90 -9.26 -12.37 -4.65
C ASP A 90 -9.64 -13.51 -3.69
N ASP A 91 -9.48 -14.76 -4.15
CA ASP A 91 -9.57 -15.93 -3.27
C ASP A 91 -8.52 -15.82 -2.15
N PRO A 92 -8.89 -15.96 -0.87
CA PRO A 92 -7.97 -15.81 0.24
C PRO A 92 -6.89 -16.90 0.33
N GLY A 93 -7.07 -18.06 -0.29
CA GLY A 93 -6.10 -19.15 -0.24
C GLY A 93 -5.74 -19.59 1.18
N ALA A 94 -4.44 -19.69 1.47
CA ALA A 94 -3.91 -20.06 2.77
C ALA A 94 -4.10 -18.94 3.84
N ASN A 95 -4.39 -17.71 3.42
CA ASN A 95 -4.50 -16.53 4.32
C ASN A 95 -5.73 -16.56 5.26
N LEU A 96 -6.53 -17.60 5.21
CA LEU A 96 -7.57 -17.85 6.20
C LEU A 96 -7.04 -18.47 7.51
N LYS A 97 -5.75 -18.75 7.58
CA LYS A 97 -5.07 -19.30 8.75
C LYS A 97 -4.05 -18.30 9.30
N PRO A 98 -3.71 -18.36 10.59
CA PRO A 98 -2.61 -17.58 11.17
C PRO A 98 -1.27 -17.83 10.46
N GLY A 99 -0.37 -16.86 10.53
CA GLY A 99 0.94 -16.92 9.90
C GLY A 99 0.95 -16.30 8.49
N VAL A 100 0.06 -15.36 8.21
CA VAL A 100 -0.07 -14.73 6.89
C VAL A 100 1.19 -13.94 6.53
N LEU A 101 1.75 -13.13 7.45
CA LEU A 101 2.95 -12.35 7.16
C LEU A 101 4.16 -13.24 6.90
N ASP A 102 4.35 -14.31 7.67
CA ASP A 102 5.42 -15.29 7.46
C ASP A 102 5.22 -16.06 6.14
N GLY A 103 3.97 -16.38 5.81
CA GLY A 103 3.62 -16.99 4.54
C GLY A 103 3.92 -16.10 3.35
N ILE A 104 3.63 -14.80 3.43
CA ILE A 104 4.00 -13.82 2.39
C ILE A 104 5.53 -13.77 2.21
N VAL A 105 6.30 -13.77 3.31
CA VAL A 105 7.77 -13.80 3.26
C VAL A 105 8.28 -15.08 2.58
N THR A 106 7.70 -16.23 2.94
CA THR A 106 8.04 -17.53 2.35
C THR A 106 7.78 -17.56 0.84
N ASP A 107 6.63 -17.07 0.41
CA ASP A 107 6.26 -17.00 -1.00
C ASP A 107 7.18 -16.03 -1.77
N LEU A 108 7.52 -14.88 -1.17
CA LEU A 108 8.44 -13.91 -1.78
C LEU A 108 9.84 -14.49 -1.98
N ASP A 109 10.42 -15.13 -0.95
CA ASP A 109 11.71 -15.83 -1.07
C ASP A 109 11.68 -16.87 -2.20
N ALA A 110 10.69 -17.77 -2.18
CA ALA A 110 10.52 -18.78 -3.20
C ALA A 110 10.40 -18.17 -4.61
N TYR A 111 9.67 -17.07 -4.75
CA TYR A 111 9.52 -16.37 -6.02
C TYR A 111 10.84 -15.74 -6.47
N ILE A 112 11.56 -15.05 -5.56
CA ILE A 112 12.86 -14.42 -5.82
C ILE A 112 13.89 -15.44 -6.29
N VAL A 113 14.03 -16.53 -5.54
CA VAL A 113 15.00 -17.61 -5.86
C VAL A 113 14.65 -18.27 -7.20
N LYS A 114 13.39 -18.68 -7.40
CA LYS A 114 12.94 -19.32 -8.62
C LYS A 114 13.17 -18.45 -9.86
N ASN A 115 12.96 -17.15 -9.76
CA ASN A 115 13.04 -16.20 -10.87
C ASN A 115 14.39 -15.48 -10.97
N LYS A 116 15.38 -15.85 -10.13
CA LYS A 116 16.74 -15.26 -10.09
C LYS A 116 16.72 -13.75 -9.88
N LEU A 117 15.94 -13.28 -8.89
CA LEU A 117 15.75 -11.89 -8.56
C LEU A 117 16.57 -11.45 -7.32
N THR A 118 17.51 -12.28 -6.85
CA THR A 118 18.35 -11.97 -5.69
C THR A 118 19.04 -10.61 -5.86
N GLY A 119 19.10 -9.84 -4.75
CA GLY A 119 19.58 -8.47 -4.80
C GLY A 119 18.55 -7.45 -5.32
N ALA A 120 17.26 -7.81 -5.33
CA ALA A 120 16.19 -6.92 -5.78
C ALA A 120 16.12 -5.62 -4.96
N ALA A 121 15.66 -4.55 -5.60
CA ALA A 121 15.13 -3.39 -4.89
C ALA A 121 13.72 -3.72 -4.41
N VAL A 122 13.47 -3.68 -3.10
CA VAL A 122 12.17 -3.96 -2.50
C VAL A 122 11.55 -2.66 -1.99
N VAL A 123 10.28 -2.44 -2.30
CA VAL A 123 9.50 -1.27 -1.87
C VAL A 123 8.26 -1.78 -1.19
N GLY A 124 8.09 -1.47 0.09
CA GLY A 124 6.92 -1.88 0.88
C GLY A 124 6.19 -0.68 1.47
N HIS A 125 4.89 -0.62 1.25
CA HIS A 125 4.02 0.39 1.86
C HIS A 125 3.33 -0.18 3.10
N SER A 126 3.36 0.53 4.22
CA SER A 126 2.62 0.15 5.43
C SER A 126 2.99 -1.28 5.87
N MET A 127 2.05 -2.20 6.05
CA MET A 127 2.28 -3.63 6.25
C MET A 127 3.33 -4.21 5.28
N GLY A 128 3.32 -3.81 4.00
CA GLY A 128 4.32 -4.24 3.04
C GLY A 128 5.75 -3.80 3.40
N GLY A 129 5.91 -2.68 4.12
CA GLY A 129 7.19 -2.24 4.66
C GLY A 129 7.67 -3.15 5.80
N LEU A 130 6.74 -3.60 6.67
CA LEU A 130 7.04 -4.58 7.71
C LEU A 130 7.45 -5.93 7.08
N VAL A 131 6.69 -6.43 6.09
CA VAL A 131 7.05 -7.63 5.32
C VAL A 131 8.42 -7.50 4.66
N GLY A 132 8.74 -6.34 4.07
CA GLY A 132 10.07 -6.07 3.50
C GLY A 132 11.19 -6.17 4.53
N MET A 133 10.98 -5.70 5.76
CA MET A 133 11.94 -5.86 6.86
C MET A 133 12.04 -7.32 7.33
N MET A 134 10.91 -8.05 7.42
CA MET A 134 10.90 -9.48 7.74
C MET A 134 11.68 -10.28 6.69
N LEU A 135 11.47 -10.01 5.40
CA LEU A 135 12.20 -10.65 4.31
C LEU A 135 13.71 -10.33 4.38
N ALA A 136 14.07 -9.05 4.61
CA ALA A 136 15.48 -8.63 4.74
C ALA A 136 16.21 -9.29 5.91
N LYS A 137 15.49 -9.55 7.02
CA LYS A 137 15.99 -10.28 8.19
C LYS A 137 16.17 -11.76 7.90
N ALA A 138 15.14 -12.40 7.34
CA ALA A 138 15.13 -13.86 7.14
C ALA A 138 16.00 -14.30 5.95
N HIS A 139 16.00 -13.51 4.87
CA HIS A 139 16.65 -13.81 3.59
C HIS A 139 17.50 -12.62 3.11
N PRO A 140 18.62 -12.31 3.79
CA PRO A 140 19.40 -11.09 3.50
C PRO A 140 20.01 -11.05 2.10
N GLY A 141 20.13 -12.19 1.42
CA GLY A 141 20.60 -12.27 0.03
C GLY A 141 19.57 -11.84 -1.02
N ASP A 142 18.29 -11.80 -0.67
CA ASP A 142 17.20 -11.49 -1.59
C ASP A 142 17.10 -10.00 -1.88
N ILE A 143 17.45 -9.17 -0.91
CA ILE A 143 17.26 -7.73 -0.95
C ILE A 143 18.59 -7.01 -1.12
N GLY A 144 18.74 -6.28 -2.22
CA GLY A 144 19.88 -5.37 -2.46
C GLY A 144 19.70 -4.03 -1.75
N LYS A 145 18.46 -3.52 -1.71
CA LYS A 145 18.08 -2.27 -1.01
C LYS A 145 16.58 -2.30 -0.70
N LEU A 146 16.16 -1.64 0.38
CA LEU A 146 14.78 -1.63 0.88
C LEU A 146 14.26 -0.21 1.01
N MET A 147 13.16 0.12 0.32
CA MET A 147 12.38 1.35 0.58
C MET A 147 11.15 1.00 1.42
N ILE A 148 11.04 1.67 2.54
CA ILE A 148 9.92 1.54 3.47
C ILE A 148 9.09 2.81 3.36
N VAL A 149 7.85 2.68 2.87
CA VAL A 149 6.94 3.80 2.63
C VAL A 149 5.91 3.83 3.76
N ASP A 150 6.03 4.81 4.63
CA ASP A 150 5.15 5.05 5.78
C ASP A 150 4.83 3.76 6.57
N SER A 151 5.90 3.14 7.07
CA SER A 151 5.84 1.92 7.85
C SER A 151 6.78 2.00 9.06
N LEU A 152 6.61 1.12 10.01
CA LEU A 152 7.35 1.08 11.26
C LEU A 152 7.84 -0.35 11.57
N PRO A 153 8.96 -0.50 12.28
CA PRO A 153 9.39 -1.82 12.73
C PRO A 153 8.49 -2.43 13.80
N PHE A 154 7.60 -1.61 14.40
CA PHE A 154 6.56 -2.04 15.33
C PHE A 154 5.39 -1.06 15.32
N PHE A 155 4.28 -1.42 14.69
CA PHE A 155 3.14 -0.51 14.51
C PHE A 155 2.42 -0.14 15.81
N ALA A 156 2.46 -1.00 16.82
CA ALA A 156 1.77 -0.74 18.09
C ALA A 156 2.30 0.50 18.84
N VAL A 157 3.49 1.02 18.49
CA VAL A 157 4.00 2.29 19.06
C VAL A 157 3.08 3.48 18.76
N LEU A 158 2.30 3.43 17.67
CA LEU A 158 1.31 4.46 17.32
C LEU A 158 0.14 4.56 18.31
N ARG A 159 -0.07 3.52 19.11
CA ARG A 159 -1.15 3.43 20.11
C ARG A 159 -0.62 3.59 21.54
N ALA A 160 0.69 3.70 21.70
CA ALA A 160 1.31 3.85 23.02
C ALA A 160 1.03 5.24 23.59
N PRO A 161 0.67 5.35 24.87
CA PRO A 161 0.69 6.62 25.57
C PRO A 161 2.10 7.22 25.56
N PRO A 162 2.25 8.54 25.61
CA PRO A 162 3.55 9.20 25.68
C PRO A 162 4.41 8.64 26.83
N GLY A 163 5.66 8.26 26.51
CA GLY A 163 6.61 7.74 27.50
C GLY A 163 6.43 6.27 27.90
N VAL A 164 5.43 5.58 27.37
CA VAL A 164 5.22 4.14 27.61
C VAL A 164 5.94 3.33 26.54
N GLU A 165 6.83 2.43 26.98
CA GLU A 165 7.40 1.41 26.11
C GLU A 165 6.40 0.28 25.94
N VAL A 166 5.83 0.14 24.74
CA VAL A 166 4.87 -0.89 24.40
C VAL A 166 5.57 -2.16 23.91
N THR A 167 5.02 -3.32 24.28
CA THR A 167 5.51 -4.64 23.84
C THR A 167 4.39 -5.43 23.16
N PRO A 168 4.73 -6.45 22.35
CA PRO A 168 3.74 -7.35 21.75
C PRO A 168 2.79 -7.97 22.78
N ALA A 169 3.30 -8.40 23.92
CA ALA A 169 2.48 -9.00 24.99
C ALA A 169 1.43 -8.04 25.55
N MET A 170 1.72 -6.74 25.61
CA MET A 170 0.75 -5.72 26.06
C MET A 170 -0.35 -5.47 25.04
N VAL A 171 -0.05 -5.62 23.75
CA VAL A 171 -0.97 -5.29 22.64
C VAL A 171 -1.81 -6.50 22.23
N ALA A 172 -1.26 -7.70 22.28
CA ALA A 172 -1.88 -8.92 21.76
C ALA A 172 -3.34 -9.15 22.22
N PRO A 173 -3.72 -8.93 23.50
CA PRO A 173 -5.10 -9.14 23.91
C PRO A 173 -6.10 -8.22 23.20
N GLN A 174 -5.76 -6.91 23.06
CA GLN A 174 -6.63 -5.96 22.36
C GLN A 174 -6.61 -6.16 20.86
N ALA A 175 -5.45 -6.51 20.29
CA ALA A 175 -5.32 -6.86 18.88
C ALA A 175 -6.17 -8.09 18.53
N ALA A 176 -6.20 -9.12 19.40
CA ALA A 176 -7.06 -10.30 19.22
C ALA A 176 -8.55 -9.93 19.23
N VAL A 177 -8.99 -9.08 20.17
CA VAL A 177 -10.38 -8.59 20.20
C VAL A 177 -10.72 -7.81 18.92
N ALA A 178 -9.79 -6.99 18.40
CA ALA A 178 -10.00 -6.26 17.16
C ALA A 178 -10.09 -7.21 15.96
N ARG A 179 -9.19 -8.19 15.87
CA ARG A 179 -9.22 -9.27 14.88
C ARG A 179 -10.58 -9.97 14.85
N ASP A 180 -11.04 -10.45 16.00
CA ASP A 180 -12.28 -11.23 16.08
C ASP A 180 -13.50 -10.39 15.66
N LYS A 181 -13.52 -9.10 16.02
CA LYS A 181 -14.57 -8.17 15.60
C LYS A 181 -14.57 -7.94 14.08
N ILE A 182 -13.40 -7.76 13.49
CA ILE A 182 -13.28 -7.53 12.03
C ILE A 182 -13.64 -8.82 11.28
N ALA A 183 -13.12 -9.98 11.69
CA ALA A 183 -13.44 -11.27 11.08
C ALA A 183 -14.95 -11.58 11.12
N ALA A 184 -15.65 -11.20 12.19
CA ALA A 184 -17.10 -11.37 12.32
C ALA A 184 -17.94 -10.52 11.35
N THR A 185 -17.32 -9.62 10.60
CA THR A 185 -18.00 -8.85 9.52
C THR A 185 -18.03 -9.61 8.19
N TYR A 186 -17.36 -10.74 8.07
CA TYR A 186 -17.36 -11.53 6.84
C TYR A 186 -18.78 -11.88 6.38
N GLY A 187 -19.01 -11.74 5.08
CA GLY A 187 -20.33 -11.95 4.48
C GLY A 187 -21.35 -10.83 4.73
N LYS A 188 -20.99 -9.80 5.50
CA LYS A 188 -21.82 -8.61 5.68
C LYS A 188 -21.32 -7.50 4.78
N PRO A 189 -22.20 -6.82 4.01
CA PRO A 189 -21.77 -5.68 3.21
C PRO A 189 -21.19 -4.58 4.12
N MET A 190 -20.00 -4.11 3.79
CA MET A 190 -19.43 -2.93 4.45
C MET A 190 -20.21 -1.69 3.99
N SER A 191 -20.70 -0.89 4.92
CA SER A 191 -21.35 0.37 4.60
C SER A 191 -20.33 1.43 4.16
N ASP A 192 -20.77 2.43 3.40
CA ASP A 192 -19.94 3.58 3.05
C ASP A 192 -19.41 4.33 4.28
N ALA A 193 -20.20 4.35 5.38
CA ALA A 193 -19.81 4.96 6.64
C ALA A 193 -18.69 4.18 7.33
N ASP A 194 -18.75 2.84 7.32
CA ASP A 194 -17.68 1.99 7.88
C ASP A 194 -16.41 2.12 7.05
N ALA A 195 -16.50 2.07 5.73
CA ALA A 195 -15.36 2.28 4.83
C ALA A 195 -14.74 3.67 5.03
N ALA A 196 -15.55 4.72 5.17
CA ALA A 196 -15.07 6.06 5.46
C ALA A 196 -14.38 6.16 6.82
N SER A 197 -14.90 5.46 7.84
CA SER A 197 -14.28 5.39 9.17
C SER A 197 -12.91 4.70 9.13
N GLN A 198 -12.81 3.58 8.42
CA GLN A 198 -11.54 2.81 8.29
C GLN A 198 -10.47 3.58 7.50
N THR A 199 -10.87 4.40 6.53
CA THR A 199 -9.94 5.14 5.67
C THR A 199 -9.70 6.58 6.11
N LYS A 200 -10.32 7.01 7.23
CA LYS A 200 -10.23 8.38 7.74
C LYS A 200 -8.77 8.77 8.04
N GLY A 201 -8.32 9.86 7.43
CA GLY A 201 -6.98 10.40 7.64
C GLY A 201 -5.85 9.65 6.95
N LEU A 202 -6.15 8.57 6.20
CA LEU A 202 -5.12 7.82 5.49
C LEU A 202 -4.77 8.44 4.13
N ALA A 203 -5.59 9.33 3.58
CA ALA A 203 -5.30 10.12 2.39
C ALA A 203 -5.94 11.51 2.51
N LEU A 204 -5.42 12.48 1.75
CA LEU A 204 -5.89 13.86 1.75
C LEU A 204 -6.80 14.17 0.55
N LYS A 205 -6.53 13.55 -0.61
CA LYS A 205 -7.28 13.83 -1.83
C LYS A 205 -8.60 13.05 -1.90
N PRO A 206 -9.72 13.66 -2.32
CA PRO A 206 -11.02 12.97 -2.45
C PRO A 206 -10.95 11.71 -3.32
N ASP A 207 -10.23 11.74 -4.44
CA ASP A 207 -10.07 10.60 -5.34
C ASP A 207 -9.28 9.46 -4.67
N SER A 208 -8.25 9.80 -3.89
CA SER A 208 -7.49 8.84 -3.10
C SER A 208 -8.40 8.14 -2.09
N ILE A 209 -9.20 8.92 -1.34
CA ILE A 209 -10.16 8.40 -0.36
C ILE A 209 -11.19 7.48 -1.02
N THR A 210 -11.71 7.86 -2.19
CA THR A 210 -12.67 7.05 -2.94
C THR A 210 -12.08 5.70 -3.36
N LYS A 211 -10.85 5.70 -3.87
CA LYS A 211 -10.13 4.46 -4.22
C LYS A 211 -9.93 3.55 -3.01
N MET A 212 -9.46 4.11 -1.91
CA MET A 212 -9.20 3.36 -0.67
C MET A 212 -10.47 2.73 -0.11
N LYS A 213 -11.58 3.48 -0.06
CA LYS A 213 -12.88 2.93 0.35
C LYS A 213 -13.30 1.74 -0.52
N ALA A 214 -13.16 1.88 -1.84
CA ALA A 214 -13.49 0.80 -2.78
C ALA A 214 -12.61 -0.44 -2.58
N TRP A 215 -11.33 -0.27 -2.21
CA TRP A 215 -10.43 -1.38 -1.89
C TRP A 215 -10.78 -2.05 -0.56
N ALA A 216 -11.02 -1.27 0.49
CA ALA A 216 -11.42 -1.78 1.80
C ALA A 216 -12.71 -2.62 1.72
N MET A 217 -13.69 -2.17 0.93
CA MET A 217 -14.96 -2.87 0.75
C MET A 217 -14.82 -4.22 0.01
N LYS A 218 -13.74 -4.42 -0.74
CA LYS A 218 -13.49 -5.66 -1.51
C LYS A 218 -12.58 -6.65 -0.77
N ALA A 219 -11.83 -6.20 0.22
CA ALA A 219 -10.93 -7.06 0.95
C ALA A 219 -11.70 -8.08 1.80
N ASP A 220 -11.23 -9.33 1.85
CA ASP A 220 -11.77 -10.34 2.75
C ASP A 220 -11.49 -9.92 4.20
N SER A 221 -12.55 -9.71 4.97
CA SER A 221 -12.43 -9.22 6.35
C SER A 221 -11.72 -10.21 7.28
N ARG A 222 -11.74 -11.51 6.99
CA ARG A 222 -11.03 -12.54 7.77
C ARG A 222 -9.53 -12.42 7.57
N VAL A 223 -9.09 -12.24 6.32
CA VAL A 223 -7.68 -12.00 5.98
C VAL A 223 -7.22 -10.65 6.54
N THR A 224 -8.02 -9.60 6.33
CA THR A 224 -7.72 -8.26 6.87
C THR A 224 -7.57 -8.29 8.40
N ALA A 225 -8.42 -9.04 9.08
CA ALA A 225 -8.39 -9.21 10.53
C ALA A 225 -7.11 -9.89 11.02
N GLU A 226 -6.75 -11.00 10.41
CA GLU A 226 -5.56 -11.76 10.80
C GLU A 226 -4.29 -10.97 10.51
N VAL A 227 -4.17 -10.38 9.31
CA VAL A 227 -3.03 -9.55 8.94
C VAL A 227 -2.88 -8.35 9.87
N LEU A 228 -3.98 -7.67 10.23
CA LEU A 228 -3.94 -6.55 11.20
C LEU A 228 -3.44 -7.01 12.56
N TYR A 229 -3.88 -8.18 13.03
CA TYR A 229 -3.42 -8.75 14.29
C TYR A 229 -1.91 -8.99 14.25
N GLU A 230 -1.42 -9.71 13.23
CA GLU A 230 0.00 -10.02 13.06
C GLU A 230 0.85 -8.75 12.92
N ASP A 231 0.39 -7.76 12.15
CA ASP A 231 1.04 -6.47 11.97
C ASP A 231 1.22 -5.69 13.29
N LEU A 232 0.21 -5.77 14.18
CA LEU A 232 0.24 -5.11 15.48
C LEU A 232 1.12 -5.83 16.52
N ILE A 233 1.35 -7.13 16.40
CA ILE A 233 2.15 -7.89 17.37
C ILE A 233 3.56 -8.20 16.86
N THR A 234 3.87 -7.95 15.60
CA THR A 234 5.21 -8.14 15.03
C THR A 234 6.11 -6.97 15.42
N ASP A 235 7.14 -7.24 16.19
CA ASP A 235 8.11 -6.25 16.67
C ASP A 235 9.51 -6.57 16.14
N LEU A 236 9.97 -5.79 15.18
CA LEU A 236 11.29 -5.93 14.55
C LEU A 236 12.32 -4.94 15.09
N ARG A 237 12.02 -4.18 16.16
CA ARG A 237 12.95 -3.16 16.68
C ARG A 237 14.30 -3.75 17.09
N SER A 238 14.29 -4.92 17.73
CA SER A 238 15.53 -5.63 18.12
C SER A 238 16.27 -6.27 16.92
N ASP A 239 15.57 -6.46 15.81
CA ASP A 239 16.13 -7.09 14.60
C ASP A 239 16.77 -6.08 13.63
N LEU A 240 16.43 -4.79 13.74
CA LEU A 240 16.96 -3.74 12.86
C LEU A 240 18.48 -3.76 12.69
N PRO A 241 19.32 -4.01 13.73
CA PRO A 241 20.78 -4.10 13.57
C PRO A 241 21.23 -5.24 12.65
N SER A 242 20.39 -6.27 12.45
CA SER A 242 20.71 -7.42 11.60
C SER A 242 20.43 -7.18 10.13
N ILE A 243 19.57 -6.20 9.78
CA ILE A 243 19.23 -5.86 8.40
C ILE A 243 20.40 -5.14 7.76
N LYS A 244 21.08 -5.80 6.83
CA LYS A 244 22.28 -5.29 6.16
C LYS A 244 21.98 -4.47 4.90
N ALA A 245 20.87 -4.74 4.26
CA ALA A 245 20.44 -3.97 3.08
C ALA A 245 20.27 -2.48 3.43
N PRO A 246 20.75 -1.56 2.60
CA PRO A 246 20.47 -0.13 2.79
C PRO A 246 18.95 0.13 2.83
N ILE A 247 18.51 0.88 3.83
CA ILE A 247 17.11 1.23 4.03
C ILE A 247 16.87 2.68 3.64
N THR A 248 15.85 2.93 2.83
CA THR A 248 15.28 4.26 2.60
C THR A 248 13.92 4.33 3.27
N VAL A 249 13.78 5.14 4.30
CA VAL A 249 12.48 5.41 4.96
C VAL A 249 11.86 6.64 4.32
N LEU A 250 10.78 6.43 3.56
CA LEU A 250 9.99 7.50 2.98
C LEU A 250 8.74 7.71 3.85
N TYR A 251 8.52 8.93 4.32
CA TYR A 251 7.42 9.24 5.21
C TYR A 251 6.68 10.52 4.83
N PRO A 252 5.35 10.57 5.05
CA PRO A 252 4.54 11.74 4.79
C PRO A 252 4.55 12.73 5.96
N TRP A 253 4.19 13.97 5.64
CA TRP A 253 3.74 14.96 6.59
C TRP A 253 2.72 15.89 5.93
N ASN A 254 1.90 16.56 6.72
CA ASN A 254 0.96 17.58 6.23
C ASN A 254 0.72 18.66 7.29
N SER A 255 -0.05 19.68 6.95
CA SER A 255 -0.34 20.80 7.86
C SER A 255 -1.21 20.43 9.07
N GLY A 256 -1.87 19.25 9.02
CA GLY A 256 -2.68 18.75 10.13
C GLY A 256 -1.86 17.85 11.06
N TYR A 257 -1.62 16.59 10.66
CA TYR A 257 -0.89 15.62 11.48
C TYR A 257 -0.40 14.41 10.62
N PRO A 258 0.84 13.95 10.85
CA PRO A 258 1.91 14.64 11.58
C PRO A 258 2.40 15.86 10.82
N THR A 259 2.83 16.89 11.55
CA THR A 259 3.51 18.04 10.92
C THR A 259 4.95 17.65 10.53
N ARG A 260 5.60 18.48 9.72
CA ARG A 260 6.98 18.22 9.29
C ARG A 260 7.95 18.11 10.47
N GLU A 261 7.76 18.97 11.45
CA GLU A 261 8.60 19.03 12.68
C GLU A 261 8.43 17.77 13.53
N MET A 262 7.26 17.13 13.49
CA MET A 262 6.96 15.90 14.24
C MET A 262 7.42 14.64 13.51
N ALA A 263 7.16 14.56 12.20
CA ALA A 263 7.38 13.34 11.43
C ALA A 263 8.87 12.93 11.40
N GLY A 264 9.77 13.84 11.04
CA GLY A 264 11.19 13.53 10.91
C GLY A 264 11.81 12.93 12.17
N PRO A 265 11.71 13.58 13.34
CA PRO A 265 12.22 13.03 14.59
C PRO A 265 11.58 11.69 14.99
N PHE A 266 10.26 11.52 14.73
CA PHE A 266 9.55 10.28 15.01
C PHE A 266 10.13 9.11 14.22
N TYR A 267 10.22 9.21 12.88
CA TYR A 267 10.77 8.11 12.06
C TYR A 267 12.24 7.83 12.37
N ARG A 268 13.07 8.86 12.57
CA ARG A 268 14.47 8.68 12.97
C ARG A 268 14.61 7.90 14.28
N LYS A 269 13.73 8.16 15.25
CA LYS A 269 13.71 7.40 16.50
C LYS A 269 13.35 5.93 16.28
N GLN A 270 12.36 5.63 15.42
CA GLN A 270 11.94 4.25 15.19
C GLN A 270 13.00 3.39 14.50
N TYR A 271 13.81 3.99 13.64
CA TYR A 271 14.86 3.31 12.89
C TYR A 271 16.28 3.55 13.42
N ALA A 272 16.42 4.09 14.62
CA ALA A 272 17.73 4.46 15.18
C ALA A 272 18.72 3.29 15.32
N ALA A 273 18.22 2.06 15.48
CA ALA A 273 19.03 0.86 15.59
C ALA A 273 19.46 0.26 14.24
N ALA A 274 18.89 0.71 13.13
CA ALA A 274 19.25 0.21 11.81
C ALA A 274 20.59 0.84 11.34
N PRO A 275 21.52 0.07 10.76
CA PRO A 275 22.89 0.56 10.51
C PRO A 275 22.97 1.54 9.32
N ASN A 276 22.06 1.46 8.36
CA ASN A 276 22.19 2.11 7.05
C ASN A 276 20.84 2.68 6.60
N VAL A 277 20.46 3.87 7.11
CA VAL A 277 19.16 4.47 6.84
C VAL A 277 19.28 5.85 6.20
N THR A 278 18.60 6.00 5.07
CA THR A 278 18.34 7.29 4.44
C THR A 278 16.87 7.67 4.63
N TYR A 279 16.59 8.96 4.80
CA TYR A 279 15.23 9.46 5.04
C TYR A 279 14.80 10.38 3.92
N VAL A 280 13.58 10.17 3.41
CA VAL A 280 12.93 11.00 2.38
C VAL A 280 11.58 11.45 2.93
N ASP A 281 11.35 12.74 3.03
CA ASP A 281 10.08 13.32 3.45
C ASP A 281 9.26 13.82 2.24
N ILE A 282 7.95 13.57 2.26
CA ILE A 282 7.01 14.10 1.26
C ILE A 282 5.91 14.86 1.98
N GLY A 283 5.82 16.15 1.70
CA GLY A 283 4.80 17.04 2.27
C GLY A 283 3.46 16.95 1.54
N ASP A 284 2.43 17.51 2.19
CA ASP A 284 1.05 17.54 1.71
C ASP A 284 0.54 16.13 1.33
N ALA A 285 0.94 15.15 2.14
CA ALA A 285 0.56 13.75 2.00
C ALA A 285 0.14 13.15 3.33
N ALA A 286 -0.67 12.11 3.28
CA ALA A 286 -0.97 11.22 4.38
C ALA A 286 -0.42 9.82 4.06
N HIS A 287 -0.92 8.79 4.74
CA HIS A 287 -0.42 7.42 4.65
C HIS A 287 -0.28 6.87 3.21
N PHE A 288 -1.21 7.20 2.32
CA PHE A 288 -1.14 6.81 0.91
C PHE A 288 -0.39 7.86 0.06
N VAL A 289 0.88 8.06 0.37
CA VAL A 289 1.76 9.06 -0.28
C VAL A 289 1.72 8.97 -1.81
N MET A 290 1.71 7.74 -2.35
CA MET A 290 1.70 7.47 -3.80
C MET A 290 0.41 7.93 -4.49
N LEU A 291 -0.68 8.10 -3.73
CA LEU A 291 -1.95 8.61 -4.23
C LEU A 291 -2.07 10.13 -4.02
N ASP A 292 -1.59 10.63 -2.87
CA ASP A 292 -1.67 12.05 -2.54
C ASP A 292 -0.64 12.89 -3.31
N GLN A 293 0.59 12.38 -3.46
CA GLN A 293 1.69 13.07 -4.13
C GLN A 293 2.37 12.17 -5.17
N PRO A 294 1.67 11.76 -6.24
CA PRO A 294 2.15 10.77 -7.19
C PRO A 294 3.47 11.16 -7.86
N ASP A 295 3.66 12.43 -8.24
CA ASP A 295 4.87 12.89 -8.93
C ASP A 295 6.09 12.91 -7.98
N ALA A 296 5.90 13.39 -6.75
CA ALA A 296 6.96 13.42 -5.74
C ALA A 296 7.35 11.98 -5.33
N PHE A 297 6.34 11.10 -5.17
CA PHE A 297 6.56 9.69 -4.88
C PHE A 297 7.30 9.00 -6.02
N LEU A 298 6.85 9.18 -7.27
CA LEU A 298 7.50 8.61 -8.45
C LEU A 298 8.97 9.05 -8.57
N LYS A 299 9.25 10.33 -8.35
CA LYS A 299 10.63 10.86 -8.34
C LYS A 299 11.50 10.18 -7.29
N ALA A 300 11.00 10.04 -6.06
CA ALA A 300 11.73 9.38 -4.97
C ALA A 300 11.95 7.89 -5.27
N LEU A 301 10.93 7.21 -5.79
CA LEU A 301 10.99 5.80 -6.15
C LEU A 301 11.96 5.54 -7.30
N THR A 302 11.96 6.36 -8.33
CA THR A 302 12.90 6.24 -9.47
C THR A 302 14.34 6.47 -9.02
N ALA A 303 14.58 7.47 -8.17
CA ALA A 303 15.90 7.70 -7.58
C ALA A 303 16.38 6.54 -6.69
N PHE A 304 15.46 5.89 -5.99
CA PHE A 304 15.76 4.69 -5.21
C PHE A 304 16.03 3.47 -6.10
N ALA A 305 15.25 3.27 -7.16
CA ALA A 305 15.36 2.08 -8.02
C ALA A 305 16.65 2.08 -8.87
N GLY A 306 17.06 3.24 -9.39
CA GLY A 306 18.33 3.44 -10.13
C GLY A 306 19.53 3.36 -9.22
#